data_7467a74c2afda447def60be9246e9e8f
#
_entry.id   7467a74c2afda447def60be9246e9e8f
#
_cell.length_a   1.000
_cell.length_b   1.000
_cell.length_c   1.000
_cell.angle_alpha   90.00
_cell.angle_beta   90.00
_cell.angle_gamma   90.00
#
_symmetry.space_group_name_H-M   'P 1'
#
loop_
_entity.id
_entity.type
_entity.pdbx_description
1 polymer ?
#
loop_
_entity_poly.entity_id
_entity_poly.type
_entity_poly.pdbx_seq_one_letter_code
_entity_poly.pdbx_strand_id
1 'polypeptide(L)'
;MTSISRTMRPRRGLAASELVPLAARVQWLALMRITLAALVLIARVTLPSIVPGDLDDLALAVGIYLAAETLSELVRARFGWDRHLLTAMLLVDGVFLAYITVTTGGQASVLRSLITLQLIAVTLLVSYRTGLKMAAWHLILLFAAQHVRGD
;
A
#
# COMPACT_ATOMS: atom_id res chain seq x y z
N MET A 1 -1.14 36.74 -54.10
CA MET A 1 -1.90 36.18 -52.96
C MET A 1 -1.33 34.80 -52.66
N THR A 2 -0.34 34.76 -51.76
CA THR A 2 0.37 33.53 -51.39
C THR A 2 -0.21 33.02 -50.08
N SER A 3 -0.95 31.93 -50.15
CA SER A 3 -1.55 31.22 -48.99
C SER A 3 -0.46 30.47 -48.25
N ILE A 4 -0.09 30.94 -47.05
CA ILE A 4 0.79 30.25 -46.10
C ILE A 4 -0.02 29.21 -45.35
N SER A 5 -0.04 27.99 -45.88
CA SER A 5 -0.54 26.83 -45.12
C SER A 5 0.42 26.52 -43.97
N ARG A 6 0.12 27.07 -42.79
CA ARG A 6 0.74 26.63 -41.53
C ARG A 6 0.28 25.22 -41.25
N THR A 7 1.06 24.23 -41.63
CA THR A 7 0.95 22.88 -41.09
C THR A 7 1.22 22.91 -39.60
N MET A 8 0.15 22.96 -38.79
CA MET A 8 0.24 22.66 -37.37
C MET A 8 0.75 21.22 -37.22
N ARG A 9 2.05 21.06 -36.97
CA ARG A 9 2.57 19.80 -36.44
C ARG A 9 1.83 19.49 -35.15
N PRO A 10 1.16 18.32 -35.04
CA PRO A 10 0.61 17.91 -33.76
C PRO A 10 1.76 17.90 -32.76
N ARG A 11 1.64 18.66 -31.67
CA ARG A 11 2.50 18.53 -30.51
C ARG A 11 2.47 17.05 -30.15
N ARG A 12 3.56 16.34 -30.45
CA ARG A 12 3.79 15.01 -29.91
C ARG A 12 3.65 15.18 -28.39
N GLY A 13 2.52 14.68 -27.87
CA GLY A 13 2.32 14.59 -26.42
C GLY A 13 3.57 13.97 -25.85
N LEU A 14 4.03 14.52 -24.73
CA LEU A 14 5.11 13.97 -23.92
C LEU A 14 5.01 12.46 -23.99
N ALA A 15 6.03 11.84 -24.55
CA ALA A 15 5.98 10.44 -24.93
C ALA A 15 5.58 9.61 -23.72
N ALA A 16 4.64 8.70 -23.89
CA ALA A 16 4.19 7.74 -22.86
C ALA A 16 5.36 6.93 -22.25
N SER A 17 6.56 7.10 -22.78
CA SER A 17 7.84 6.55 -22.29
C SER A 17 8.34 7.14 -20.96
N GLU A 18 7.84 8.30 -20.52
CA GLU A 18 8.23 8.88 -19.23
C GLU A 18 7.37 8.37 -18.06
N LEU A 19 6.25 7.73 -18.33
CA LEU A 19 5.43 7.12 -17.27
C LEU A 19 5.98 5.73 -16.96
N VAL A 20 6.46 5.54 -15.74
CA VAL A 20 6.87 4.22 -15.24
C VAL A 20 5.78 3.20 -15.56
N PRO A 21 6.10 2.09 -16.25
CA PRO A 21 5.13 1.07 -16.62
C PRO A 21 4.34 0.58 -15.39
N LEU A 22 3.04 0.26 -15.58
CA LEU A 22 2.19 -0.21 -14.49
C LEU A 22 2.81 -1.41 -13.75
N ALA A 23 3.39 -2.33 -14.50
CA ALA A 23 4.07 -3.51 -13.96
C ALA A 23 5.22 -3.13 -12.99
N ALA A 24 6.04 -2.13 -13.35
CA ALA A 24 7.12 -1.67 -12.47
C ALA A 24 6.57 -1.00 -11.20
N ARG A 25 5.47 -0.26 -11.29
CA ARG A 25 4.83 0.35 -10.10
C ARG A 25 4.29 -0.71 -9.15
N VAL A 26 3.65 -1.75 -9.67
CA VAL A 26 3.15 -2.88 -8.87
C VAL A 26 4.31 -3.59 -8.19
N GLN A 27 5.41 -3.81 -8.88
CA GLN A 27 6.61 -4.43 -8.32
C GLN A 27 7.23 -3.58 -7.18
N TRP A 28 7.30 -2.26 -7.34
CA TRP A 28 7.75 -1.37 -6.26
C TRP A 28 6.84 -1.41 -5.04
N LEU A 29 5.52 -1.49 -5.25
CA LEU A 29 4.56 -1.63 -4.15
C LEU A 29 4.73 -2.98 -3.44
N ALA A 30 4.93 -4.07 -4.16
CA ALA A 30 5.19 -5.39 -3.58
C ALA A 30 6.47 -5.37 -2.73
N LEU A 31 7.55 -4.79 -3.25
CA LEU A 31 8.80 -4.63 -2.49
C LEU A 31 8.59 -3.80 -1.21
N MET A 32 7.85 -2.70 -1.30
CA MET A 32 7.53 -1.86 -0.14
C MET A 32 6.75 -2.64 0.91
N ARG A 33 5.78 -3.47 0.52
CA ARG A 33 4.99 -4.31 1.42
C ARG A 33 5.85 -5.30 2.18
N ILE A 34 6.72 -6.02 1.46
CA ILE A 34 7.65 -6.96 2.07
C ILE A 34 8.58 -6.24 3.06
N THR A 35 9.07 -5.07 2.69
CA THR A 35 9.92 -4.24 3.56
C THR A 35 9.17 -3.79 4.81
N LEU A 36 7.91 -3.35 4.69
CA LEU A 36 7.09 -2.97 5.83
C LEU A 36 6.82 -4.15 6.77
N ALA A 37 6.49 -5.32 6.21
CA ALA A 37 6.25 -6.53 6.98
C ALA A 37 7.52 -6.96 7.75
N ALA A 38 8.67 -6.94 7.11
CA ALA A 38 9.96 -7.22 7.74
C ALA A 38 10.29 -6.19 8.83
N LEU A 39 10.06 -4.90 8.56
CA LEU A 39 10.31 -3.82 9.52
C LEU A 39 9.47 -3.99 10.80
N VAL A 40 8.21 -4.40 10.68
CA VAL A 40 7.32 -4.67 11.82
C VAL A 40 7.90 -5.78 12.70
N LEU A 41 8.33 -6.90 12.11
CA LEU A 41 8.92 -8.01 12.87
C LEU A 41 10.27 -7.63 13.50
N ILE A 42 11.14 -6.95 12.76
CA ILE A 42 12.42 -6.47 13.27
C ILE A 42 12.19 -5.51 14.44
N ALA A 43 11.27 -4.55 14.30
CA ALA A 43 10.95 -3.60 15.36
C ALA A 43 10.43 -4.31 16.61
N ARG A 44 9.58 -5.34 16.46
CA ARG A 44 9.09 -6.13 17.59
C ARG A 44 10.21 -6.90 18.32
N VAL A 45 11.12 -7.51 17.56
CA VAL A 45 12.23 -8.29 18.13
C VAL A 45 13.28 -7.38 18.80
N THR A 46 13.59 -6.25 18.15
CA THR A 46 14.68 -5.36 18.62
C THR A 46 14.21 -4.34 19.69
N LEU A 47 12.95 -3.94 19.64
CA LEU A 47 12.37 -2.88 20.47
C LEU A 47 11.05 -3.32 21.13
N PRO A 48 11.05 -4.41 21.91
CA PRO A 48 9.82 -4.97 22.49
C PRO A 48 9.09 -4.00 23.44
N SER A 49 9.81 -3.06 24.04
CA SER A 49 9.24 -2.02 24.92
C SER A 49 8.48 -0.93 24.14
N ILE A 50 8.83 -0.72 22.87
CA ILE A 50 8.23 0.31 22.00
C ILE A 50 7.11 -0.29 21.16
N VAL A 51 7.25 -1.57 20.77
CA VAL A 51 6.26 -2.32 19.99
C VAL A 51 5.71 -3.44 20.86
N PRO A 52 4.73 -3.16 21.75
CA PRO A 52 4.08 -4.19 22.55
C PRO A 52 3.26 -5.15 21.66
N GLY A 53 2.89 -6.29 22.22
CA GLY A 53 2.07 -7.31 21.55
C GLY A 53 2.72 -8.69 21.64
N ASP A 54 1.97 -9.72 21.29
CA ASP A 54 2.49 -11.08 21.20
C ASP A 54 3.29 -11.25 19.89
N LEU A 55 4.48 -11.86 20.00
CA LEU A 55 5.32 -12.10 18.85
C LEU A 55 4.71 -13.14 17.91
N ASP A 56 4.07 -14.17 18.47
CA ASP A 56 3.49 -15.26 17.69
C ASP A 56 2.28 -14.77 16.90
N ASP A 57 1.42 -13.96 17.51
CA ASP A 57 0.27 -13.33 16.84
C ASP A 57 0.75 -12.40 15.72
N LEU A 58 1.79 -11.63 15.98
CA LEU A 58 2.34 -10.71 15.01
C LEU A 58 3.01 -11.46 13.85
N ALA A 59 3.77 -12.52 14.15
CA ALA A 59 4.41 -13.35 13.15
C ALA A 59 3.37 -14.08 12.28
N LEU A 60 2.27 -14.56 12.90
CA LEU A 60 1.16 -15.16 12.17
C LEU A 60 0.49 -14.15 11.22
N ALA A 61 0.21 -12.94 11.70
CA ALA A 61 -0.39 -11.88 10.89
C ALA A 61 0.50 -11.49 9.70
N VAL A 62 1.81 -11.34 9.94
CA VAL A 62 2.80 -11.09 8.88
C VAL A 62 2.87 -12.27 7.91
N GLY A 63 2.84 -13.49 8.40
CA GLY A 63 2.84 -14.70 7.57
C GLY A 63 1.63 -14.78 6.65
N ILE A 64 0.43 -14.53 7.17
CA ILE A 64 -0.81 -14.46 6.37
C ILE A 64 -0.74 -13.35 5.33
N TYR A 65 -0.22 -12.18 5.70
CA TYR A 65 -0.06 -11.05 4.80
C TYR A 65 0.91 -11.35 3.65
N LEU A 66 2.07 -11.94 3.93
CA LEU A 66 3.04 -12.34 2.91
C LEU A 66 2.51 -13.48 2.02
N ALA A 67 1.72 -14.40 2.58
CA ALA A 67 1.06 -15.45 1.79
C ALA A 67 0.04 -14.84 0.82
N ALA A 68 -0.76 -13.86 1.26
CA ALA A 68 -1.69 -13.13 0.40
C ALA A 68 -0.97 -12.37 -0.73
N GLU A 69 0.18 -11.75 -0.43
CA GLU A 69 1.02 -11.07 -1.43
C GLU A 69 1.56 -12.07 -2.46
N THR A 70 2.12 -13.19 -1.99
CA THR A 70 2.65 -14.25 -2.87
C THR A 70 1.54 -14.81 -3.78
N LEU A 71 0.36 -15.05 -3.21
CA LEU A 71 -0.80 -15.54 -3.96
C LEU A 71 -1.24 -14.51 -5.02
N SER A 72 -1.26 -13.22 -4.67
CA SER A 72 -1.63 -12.16 -5.59
C SER A 72 -0.68 -12.08 -6.78
N GLU A 73 0.63 -12.23 -6.55
CA GLU A 73 1.64 -12.27 -7.61
C GLU A 73 1.46 -13.49 -8.52
N LEU A 74 1.16 -14.65 -7.95
CA LEU A 74 0.89 -15.87 -8.70
C LEU A 74 -0.36 -15.73 -9.58
N VAL A 75 -1.44 -15.18 -9.03
CA VAL A 75 -2.69 -14.91 -9.77
C VAL A 75 -2.44 -13.89 -10.88
N ARG A 76 -1.67 -12.83 -10.60
CA ARG A 76 -1.28 -11.83 -11.58
C ARG A 76 -0.52 -12.45 -12.75
N ALA A 77 0.48 -13.29 -12.44
CA ALA A 77 1.28 -13.96 -13.45
C ALA A 77 0.45 -14.90 -14.33
N ARG A 78 -0.62 -15.50 -13.78
CA ARG A 78 -1.45 -16.46 -14.51
C ARG A 78 -2.61 -15.84 -15.30
N PHE A 79 -3.22 -14.79 -14.78
CA PHE A 79 -4.49 -14.24 -15.29
C PHE A 79 -4.39 -12.79 -15.78
N GLY A 80 -3.32 -12.07 -15.50
CA GLY A 80 -3.13 -10.69 -15.94
C GLY A 80 -4.13 -9.68 -15.35
N TRP A 81 -4.67 -9.93 -14.16
CA TRP A 81 -5.69 -9.10 -13.50
C TRP A 81 -5.09 -7.94 -12.69
N ASP A 82 -4.14 -7.22 -13.25
CA ASP A 82 -3.33 -6.21 -12.56
C ASP A 82 -4.15 -5.17 -11.79
N ARG A 83 -5.23 -4.65 -12.38
CA ARG A 83 -6.01 -3.57 -11.77
C ARG A 83 -6.85 -4.01 -10.58
N HIS A 84 -7.50 -5.16 -10.69
CA HIS A 84 -8.37 -5.70 -9.64
C HIS A 84 -7.53 -6.21 -8.47
N LEU A 85 -6.44 -6.90 -8.76
CA LEU A 85 -5.49 -7.38 -7.76
C LEU A 85 -4.83 -6.22 -7.02
N LEU A 86 -4.42 -5.17 -7.73
CA LEU A 86 -3.87 -3.98 -7.07
C LEU A 86 -4.86 -3.38 -6.07
N THR A 87 -6.14 -3.24 -6.46
CA THR A 87 -7.16 -2.70 -5.56
C THR A 87 -7.41 -3.63 -4.36
N ALA A 88 -7.52 -4.95 -4.60
CA ALA A 88 -7.71 -5.94 -3.53
C ALA A 88 -6.54 -5.92 -2.54
N MET A 89 -5.30 -5.90 -3.03
CA MET A 89 -4.12 -5.86 -2.18
C MET A 89 -4.00 -4.57 -1.38
N LEU A 90 -4.38 -3.43 -1.95
CA LEU A 90 -4.43 -2.18 -1.20
C LEU A 90 -5.46 -2.23 -0.04
N LEU A 91 -6.59 -2.92 -0.21
CA LEU A 91 -7.55 -3.14 0.87
C LEU A 91 -6.96 -4.06 1.96
N VAL A 92 -6.27 -5.12 1.57
CA VAL A 92 -5.55 -6.03 2.49
C VAL A 92 -4.47 -5.27 3.26
N ASP A 93 -3.71 -4.40 2.60
CA ASP A 93 -2.72 -3.52 3.24
C ASP A 93 -3.36 -2.69 4.36
N GLY A 94 -4.54 -2.12 4.09
CA GLY A 94 -5.28 -1.33 5.09
C GLY A 94 -5.66 -2.15 6.31
N VAL A 95 -6.19 -3.37 6.11
CA VAL A 95 -6.55 -4.27 7.20
C VAL A 95 -5.32 -4.69 8.00
N PHE A 96 -4.24 -5.07 7.33
CA PHE A 96 -2.99 -5.46 7.97
C PHE A 96 -2.43 -4.34 8.85
N LEU A 97 -2.29 -3.12 8.31
CA LEU A 97 -1.76 -1.98 9.07
C LEU A 97 -2.68 -1.54 10.21
N ALA A 98 -4.00 -1.60 10.03
CA ALA A 98 -4.95 -1.34 11.11
C ALA A 98 -4.80 -2.39 12.23
N TYR A 99 -4.72 -3.68 11.88
CA TYR A 99 -4.49 -4.76 12.84
C TYR A 99 -3.20 -4.56 13.62
N ILE A 100 -2.07 -4.35 12.92
CA ILE A 100 -0.78 -4.09 13.56
C ILE A 100 -0.85 -2.87 14.51
N THR A 101 -1.46 -1.77 14.06
CA THR A 101 -1.59 -0.57 14.89
C THR A 101 -2.38 -0.86 16.16
N VAL A 102 -3.48 -1.59 16.06
CA VAL A 102 -4.35 -1.93 17.19
C VAL A 102 -3.67 -2.87 18.16
N THR A 103 -2.97 -3.90 17.68
CA THR A 103 -2.29 -4.90 18.53
C THR A 103 -1.03 -4.36 19.19
N THR A 104 -0.38 -3.35 18.61
CA THR A 104 0.88 -2.76 19.10
C THR A 104 0.71 -1.46 19.88
N GLY A 105 -0.45 -1.20 20.45
CA GLY A 105 -0.67 -0.04 21.32
C GLY A 105 -1.69 0.98 20.83
N GLY A 106 -2.43 0.67 19.76
CA GLY A 106 -3.52 1.52 19.25
C GLY A 106 -3.03 2.89 18.80
N GLN A 107 -3.61 3.96 19.36
CA GLN A 107 -3.26 5.33 19.00
C GLN A 107 -1.83 5.74 19.39
N ALA A 108 -1.27 5.13 20.42
CA ALA A 108 0.09 5.37 20.87
C ALA A 108 1.15 4.57 20.07
N SER A 109 0.73 3.70 19.16
CA SER A 109 1.65 2.87 18.39
C SER A 109 2.55 3.70 17.49
N VAL A 110 3.86 3.51 17.61
CA VAL A 110 4.87 4.09 16.70
C VAL A 110 4.66 3.59 15.28
N LEU A 111 4.13 2.37 15.12
CA LEU A 111 3.87 1.78 13.81
C LEU A 111 2.73 2.47 13.03
N ARG A 112 1.95 3.34 13.68
CA ARG A 112 0.95 4.17 13.00
C ARG A 112 1.56 5.05 11.90
N SER A 113 2.80 5.46 12.04
CA SER A 113 3.52 6.20 11.00
C SER A 113 3.67 5.41 9.69
N LEU A 114 3.66 4.06 9.75
CA LEU A 114 3.69 3.21 8.58
C LEU A 114 2.46 3.39 7.68
N ILE A 115 1.29 3.66 8.28
CA ILE A 115 0.07 4.00 7.52
C ILE A 115 0.31 5.26 6.68
N THR A 116 0.89 6.29 7.28
CA THR A 116 1.21 7.54 6.57
C THR A 116 2.21 7.30 5.45
N LEU A 117 3.26 6.52 5.72
CA LEU A 117 4.27 6.16 4.73
C LEU A 117 3.63 5.41 3.54
N GLN A 118 2.76 4.45 3.82
CA GLN A 118 2.06 3.70 2.78
C GLN A 118 1.13 4.62 1.96
N LEU A 119 0.37 5.52 2.60
CA LEU A 119 -0.49 6.46 1.89
C LEU A 119 0.29 7.37 0.95
N ILE A 120 1.45 7.86 1.39
CA ILE A 120 2.35 8.65 0.54
C ILE A 120 2.82 7.80 -0.66
N ALA A 121 3.28 6.58 -0.42
CA ALA A 121 3.75 5.70 -1.48
C ALA A 121 2.65 5.36 -2.50
N VAL A 122 1.43 5.03 -2.05
CA VAL A 122 0.29 4.77 -2.93
C VAL A 122 -0.08 6.03 -3.75
N THR A 123 -0.07 7.20 -3.12
CA THR A 123 -0.37 8.47 -3.80
C THR A 123 0.64 8.77 -4.90
N LEU A 124 1.93 8.54 -4.63
CA LEU A 124 3.01 8.80 -5.59
C LEU A 124 3.09 7.75 -6.70
N LEU A 125 2.95 6.45 -6.35
CA LEU A 125 3.18 5.35 -7.29
C LEU A 125 1.93 5.00 -8.10
N VAL A 126 0.74 5.13 -7.53
CA VAL A 126 -0.51 4.76 -8.19
C VAL A 126 -1.25 5.98 -8.72
N SER A 127 -1.89 6.73 -7.84
CA SER A 127 -2.53 8.00 -8.15
C SER A 127 -3.06 8.69 -6.90
N TYR A 128 -3.24 10.00 -6.97
CA TYR A 128 -3.88 10.80 -5.91
C TYR A 128 -5.30 10.28 -5.56
N ARG A 129 -6.09 9.92 -6.57
CA ARG A 129 -7.46 9.39 -6.34
C ARG A 129 -7.45 8.07 -5.57
N THR A 130 -6.48 7.20 -5.84
CA THR A 130 -6.32 5.93 -5.12
C THR A 130 -5.84 6.20 -3.70
N GLY A 131 -4.86 7.10 -3.52
CA GLY A 131 -4.39 7.50 -2.19
C GLY A 131 -5.51 8.04 -1.31
N LEU A 132 -6.40 8.88 -1.85
CA LEU A 132 -7.55 9.41 -1.11
C LEU A 132 -8.54 8.31 -0.69
N LYS A 133 -8.84 7.36 -1.57
CA LYS A 133 -9.70 6.20 -1.22
C LYS A 133 -9.07 5.35 -0.12
N MET A 134 -7.76 5.15 -0.18
CA MET A 134 -7.02 4.40 0.85
C MET A 134 -7.00 5.14 2.18
N ALA A 135 -6.84 6.47 2.18
CA ALA A 135 -6.93 7.28 3.40
C ALA A 135 -8.30 7.14 4.07
N ALA A 136 -9.38 7.23 3.28
CA ALA A 136 -10.74 7.02 3.79
C ALA A 136 -10.94 5.60 4.33
N TRP A 137 -10.41 4.58 3.65
CA TRP A 137 -10.46 3.18 4.10
C TRP A 137 -9.75 2.99 5.44
N HIS A 138 -8.52 3.50 5.59
CA HIS A 138 -7.78 3.42 6.85
C HIS A 138 -8.51 4.15 7.99
N LEU A 139 -9.10 5.30 7.71
CA LEU A 139 -9.88 6.04 8.71
C LEU A 139 -11.08 5.21 9.19
N ILE A 140 -11.82 4.56 8.28
CA ILE A 140 -12.94 3.68 8.62
C ILE A 140 -12.46 2.51 9.48
N LEU A 141 -11.37 1.85 9.08
CA LEU A 141 -10.83 0.71 9.82
C LEU A 141 -10.37 1.10 11.23
N LEU A 142 -9.65 2.21 11.37
CA LEU A 142 -9.21 2.68 12.68
C LEU A 142 -10.37 3.07 13.57
N PHE A 143 -11.39 3.72 13.02
CA PHE A 143 -12.59 4.08 13.77
C PHE A 143 -13.38 2.84 14.21
N ALA A 144 -13.57 1.87 13.32
CA ALA A 144 -14.21 0.60 13.63
C ALA A 144 -13.44 -0.17 14.72
N ALA A 145 -12.11 -0.21 14.62
CA ALA A 145 -11.27 -0.89 15.59
C ALA A 145 -11.33 -0.25 16.99
N GLN A 146 -11.44 1.09 17.07
CA GLN A 146 -11.66 1.79 18.33
C GLN A 146 -13.03 1.47 18.94
N HIS A 147 -14.06 1.50 18.10
CA HIS A 147 -15.42 1.20 18.57
C HIS A 147 -15.55 -0.24 19.13
N VAL A 148 -14.89 -1.21 18.52
CA VAL A 148 -14.88 -2.61 19.00
C VAL A 148 -14.12 -2.74 20.33
N ARG A 149 -13.10 -1.94 20.57
CA ARG A 149 -12.37 -1.94 21.85
C ARG A 149 -13.09 -1.25 23.00
N GLY A 150 -14.13 -0.47 22.72
CA GLY A 150 -14.92 0.24 23.74
C GLY A 150 -14.23 1.47 24.32
N ASP A 151 -13.23 2.00 23.60
CA ASP A 151 -12.50 3.24 23.95
C ASP A 151 -13.11 4.46 23.24
#